data_b1d688b14e0641adace10c274e657ad1
#
_entry.id   b1d688b14e0641adace10c274e657ad1
#
_cell.length_a   1.000
_cell.length_b   1.000
_cell.length_c   1.000
_cell.angle_alpha   90.00
_cell.angle_beta   90.00
_cell.angle_gamma   90.00
#
_symmetry.space_group_name_H-M   'P 1'
#
loop_
_entity.id
_entity.type
_entity.pdbx_description
1 polymer ?
#
loop_
_entity_poly.entity_id
_entity_poly.type
_entity_poly.pdbx_seq_one_letter_code
_entity_poly.pdbx_strand_id
1 'polypeptide(L)'
;MSALIFASALFLAYANGANDNFKGVATLYGSKTSSYQRALMWTTLTTALGSIMALYLAGQLMIIFQGKGLVPEEVIQMQNFSLAVGISAALTVMLATFFNLPVSTTHALIGALAGVGWIASETGINWVKLSEEFFLPLIGGPLISIAFAFIIYPLFKRLREFFKIEQETCFCLGKKVIATVPKHVPTKEEFVNNFSEFSVLPEAIIKSQIYCRFLYSGHIVGISARKILDALHYLSSGFVCFARGLNDTPKITALLLIGSRSDLNLSILLVGAFIMIGGLIHSKRIAETMG
;
A
#
# COMPACT_ATOMS: atom_id res chain seq x y z
N MET A 1 -29.95 -4.01 19.88
CA MET A 1 -28.55 -4.20 20.27
C MET A 1 -27.68 -4.62 19.08
N SER A 2 -27.99 -5.67 18.32
CA SER A 2 -27.20 -6.11 17.15
C SER A 2 -27.00 -5.02 16.08
N ALA A 3 -28.02 -4.17 15.85
CA ALA A 3 -27.90 -3.04 14.92
C ALA A 3 -26.86 -1.99 15.37
N LEU A 4 -26.73 -1.75 16.67
CA LEU A 4 -25.74 -0.81 17.22
C LEU A 4 -24.33 -1.36 17.13
N ILE A 5 -24.14 -2.66 17.37
CA ILE A 5 -22.85 -3.33 17.21
C ILE A 5 -22.42 -3.25 15.73
N PHE A 6 -23.35 -3.52 14.82
CA PHE A 6 -23.12 -3.42 13.39
C PHE A 6 -22.72 -1.99 12.98
N ALA A 7 -23.46 -1.00 13.46
CA ALA A 7 -23.17 0.41 13.20
C ALA A 7 -21.80 0.83 13.77
N SER A 8 -21.42 0.38 14.98
CA SER A 8 -20.13 0.69 15.58
C SER A 8 -18.94 0.12 14.79
N ALA A 9 -19.06 -1.12 14.32
CA ALA A 9 -18.02 -1.74 13.49
C ALA A 9 -17.90 -1.09 12.11
N LEU A 10 -19.02 -0.73 11.47
CA LEU A 10 -18.99 0.01 10.21
C LEU A 10 -18.45 1.44 10.40
N PHE A 11 -18.73 2.09 11.53
CA PHE A 11 -18.12 3.37 11.86
C PHE A 11 -16.62 3.24 12.09
N LEU A 12 -16.15 2.17 12.74
CA LEU A 12 -14.72 1.88 12.85
C LEU A 12 -14.09 1.62 11.49
N ALA A 13 -14.76 0.90 10.61
CA ALA A 13 -14.31 0.67 9.24
C ALA A 13 -14.15 1.99 8.47
N TYR A 14 -15.14 2.85 8.57
CA TYR A 14 -15.11 4.20 7.99
C TYR A 14 -13.95 5.04 8.56
N ALA A 15 -13.79 5.07 9.89
CA ALA A 15 -12.71 5.80 10.56
C ALA A 15 -11.32 5.25 10.16
N ASN A 16 -11.17 3.92 10.04
CA ASN A 16 -9.97 3.29 9.49
C ASN A 16 -9.66 3.81 8.09
N GLY A 17 -10.64 3.77 7.19
CA GLY A 17 -10.46 4.29 5.84
C GLY A 17 -10.07 5.77 5.81
N ALA A 18 -10.73 6.60 6.61
CA ALA A 18 -10.47 8.03 6.71
C ALA A 18 -9.03 8.35 7.16
N ASN A 19 -8.50 7.59 8.13
CA ASN A 19 -7.15 7.79 8.68
C ASN A 19 -6.08 7.06 7.88
N ASP A 20 -6.36 5.84 7.46
CA ASP A 20 -5.32 4.91 6.99
C ASP A 20 -5.21 4.81 5.47
N ASN A 21 -6.28 5.09 4.70
CA ASN A 21 -6.31 4.78 3.28
C ASN A 21 -5.18 5.42 2.48
N PHE A 22 -4.77 6.63 2.81
CA PHE A 22 -3.75 7.35 2.04
C PHE A 22 -2.30 7.03 2.46
N LYS A 23 -2.08 6.41 3.62
CA LYS A 23 -0.73 6.15 4.16
C LYS A 23 0.17 5.35 3.21
N GLY A 24 -0.40 4.33 2.55
CA GLY A 24 0.37 3.47 1.64
C GLY A 24 0.82 4.16 0.35
N VAL A 25 0.18 5.28 -0.03
CA VAL A 25 0.51 6.06 -1.24
C VAL A 25 1.06 7.46 -0.93
N ALA A 26 1.28 7.78 0.35
CA ALA A 26 1.80 9.08 0.76
C ALA A 26 3.11 9.44 0.05
N THR A 27 4.00 8.45 -0.13
CA THR A 27 5.26 8.63 -0.86
C THR A 27 5.08 8.92 -2.36
N LEU A 28 4.05 8.36 -3.01
CA LEU A 28 3.72 8.68 -4.41
C LEU A 28 3.29 10.13 -4.57
N TYR A 29 2.52 10.63 -3.61
CA TYR A 29 2.04 12.00 -3.59
C TYR A 29 3.16 12.98 -3.22
N GLY A 30 3.89 12.72 -2.13
CA GLY A 30 4.98 13.57 -1.64
C GLY A 30 6.15 13.68 -2.62
N SER A 31 6.48 12.60 -3.35
CA SER A 31 7.51 12.62 -4.42
C SER A 31 7.03 13.26 -5.71
N LYS A 32 5.77 13.70 -5.80
CA LYS A 32 5.12 14.23 -7.00
C LYS A 32 5.10 13.24 -8.18
N THR A 33 5.29 11.96 -7.92
CA THR A 33 5.13 10.90 -8.93
C THR A 33 3.67 10.74 -9.34
N SER A 34 2.74 11.02 -8.41
CA SER A 34 1.29 10.98 -8.66
C SER A 34 0.57 12.21 -8.14
N SER A 35 -0.54 12.59 -8.81
CA SER A 35 -1.50 13.54 -8.25
C SER A 35 -2.30 12.91 -7.12
N TYR A 36 -2.84 13.74 -6.20
CA TYR A 36 -3.69 13.27 -5.10
C TYR A 36 -4.81 12.33 -5.58
N GLN A 37 -5.55 12.73 -6.61
CA GLN A 37 -6.68 11.94 -7.11
C GLN A 37 -6.26 10.56 -7.64
N ARG A 38 -5.16 10.49 -8.41
CA ARG A 38 -4.64 9.21 -8.92
C ARG A 38 -4.13 8.32 -7.79
N ALA A 39 -3.41 8.89 -6.82
CA ALA A 39 -2.94 8.16 -5.64
C ALA A 39 -4.12 7.65 -4.81
N LEU A 40 -5.18 8.47 -4.62
CA LEU A 40 -6.40 8.09 -3.90
C LEU A 40 -7.14 6.94 -4.60
N MET A 41 -7.32 7.01 -5.92
CA MET A 41 -7.95 5.92 -6.67
C MET A 41 -7.13 4.63 -6.61
N TRP A 42 -5.81 4.74 -6.74
CA TRP A 42 -4.91 3.60 -6.67
C TRP A 42 -4.96 2.90 -5.30
N THR A 43 -4.84 3.68 -4.20
CA THR A 43 -4.96 3.11 -2.85
C THR A 43 -6.31 2.48 -2.59
N THR A 44 -7.40 3.13 -3.02
CA THR A 44 -8.77 2.62 -2.82
C THR A 44 -8.96 1.29 -3.56
N LEU A 45 -8.52 1.19 -4.82
CA LEU A 45 -8.60 -0.04 -5.59
C LEU A 45 -7.78 -1.18 -4.96
N THR A 46 -6.53 -0.91 -4.61
CA THR A 46 -5.64 -1.94 -4.06
C THR A 46 -6.05 -2.35 -2.65
N THR A 47 -6.56 -1.43 -1.82
CA THR A 47 -7.15 -1.76 -0.51
C THR A 47 -8.41 -2.61 -0.67
N ALA A 48 -9.27 -2.30 -1.65
CA ALA A 48 -10.46 -3.10 -1.95
C ALA A 48 -10.10 -4.54 -2.32
N LEU A 49 -9.11 -4.72 -3.19
CA LEU A 49 -8.60 -6.04 -3.56
C LEU A 49 -8.05 -6.80 -2.33
N GLY A 50 -7.34 -6.12 -1.45
CA GLY A 50 -6.88 -6.69 -0.17
C GLY A 50 -8.03 -7.11 0.73
N SER A 51 -9.07 -6.29 0.85
CA SER A 51 -10.27 -6.61 1.63
C SER A 51 -11.03 -7.82 1.08
N ILE A 52 -11.14 -7.95 -0.24
CA ILE A 52 -11.73 -9.12 -0.89
C ILE A 52 -10.88 -10.37 -0.63
N MET A 53 -9.54 -10.25 -0.73
CA MET A 53 -8.66 -11.38 -0.46
C MET A 53 -8.71 -11.84 1.00
N ALA A 54 -9.12 -10.99 1.92
CA ALA A 54 -9.33 -11.34 3.33
C ALA A 54 -10.40 -12.44 3.51
N LEU A 55 -11.36 -12.60 2.58
CA LEU A 55 -12.32 -13.71 2.58
C LEU A 55 -11.64 -15.08 2.62
N TYR A 56 -10.47 -15.20 2.02
CA TYR A 56 -9.78 -16.48 1.85
C TYR A 56 -8.63 -16.68 2.84
N LEU A 57 -7.97 -15.59 3.29
CA LEU A 57 -6.69 -15.69 4.00
C LEU A 57 -6.75 -15.27 5.47
N ALA A 58 -7.84 -14.67 5.94
CA ALA A 58 -7.82 -13.92 7.19
C ALA A 58 -8.44 -14.62 8.42
N GLY A 59 -8.78 -15.90 8.34
CA GLY A 59 -9.47 -16.62 9.41
C GLY A 59 -8.76 -16.57 10.77
N GLN A 60 -7.45 -16.77 10.80
CA GLN A 60 -6.64 -16.72 12.03
C GLN A 60 -6.66 -15.35 12.69
N LEU A 61 -6.52 -14.29 11.87
CA LEU A 61 -6.48 -12.91 12.36
C LEU A 61 -7.81 -12.50 13.01
N MET A 62 -8.94 -12.96 12.47
CA MET A 62 -10.24 -12.71 13.07
C MET A 62 -10.37 -13.33 14.46
N ILE A 63 -9.84 -14.52 14.69
CA ILE A 63 -9.90 -15.20 15.99
C ILE A 63 -9.18 -14.40 17.06
N ILE A 64 -7.97 -13.89 16.74
CA ILE A 64 -7.14 -13.09 17.66
C ILE A 64 -7.89 -11.80 18.06
N PHE A 65 -8.47 -11.10 17.08
CA PHE A 65 -9.17 -9.83 17.32
C PHE A 65 -10.58 -9.96 17.88
N GLN A 66 -11.08 -11.18 18.09
CA GLN A 66 -12.25 -11.42 18.93
C GLN A 66 -11.96 -11.31 20.43
N GLY A 67 -10.70 -11.14 20.82
CA GLY A 67 -10.29 -11.07 22.23
C GLY A 67 -10.22 -12.42 22.94
N LYS A 68 -10.35 -13.54 22.20
CA LYS A 68 -10.30 -14.89 22.76
C LYS A 68 -8.96 -15.16 23.44
N GLY A 69 -9.05 -15.52 24.74
CA GLY A 69 -7.90 -15.79 25.60
C GLY A 69 -7.20 -14.53 26.12
N LEU A 70 -7.51 -13.33 25.60
CA LEU A 70 -7.09 -12.05 26.16
C LEU A 70 -8.05 -11.64 27.30
N VAL A 71 -9.35 -11.79 27.04
CA VAL A 71 -10.44 -11.47 27.97
C VAL A 71 -11.20 -12.75 28.27
N PRO A 72 -11.77 -12.94 29.47
CA PRO A 72 -12.61 -14.09 29.79
C PRO A 72 -13.78 -14.24 28.84
N GLU A 73 -14.13 -15.47 28.50
CA GLU A 73 -15.16 -15.77 27.50
C GLU A 73 -16.52 -15.19 27.87
N GLU A 74 -16.85 -15.16 29.14
CA GLU A 74 -18.07 -14.58 29.69
C GLU A 74 -18.21 -13.10 29.34
N VAL A 75 -17.12 -12.34 29.41
CA VAL A 75 -17.07 -10.91 29.05
C VAL A 75 -17.19 -10.72 27.54
N ILE A 76 -16.54 -11.58 26.75
CA ILE A 76 -16.62 -11.51 25.27
C ILE A 76 -18.06 -11.72 24.81
N GLN A 77 -18.82 -12.62 25.46
CA GLN A 77 -20.21 -12.90 25.11
C GLN A 77 -21.19 -11.81 25.54
N MET A 78 -20.77 -10.84 26.37
CA MET A 78 -21.60 -9.69 26.70
C MET A 78 -21.85 -8.84 25.45
N GLN A 79 -23.12 -8.60 25.12
CA GLN A 79 -23.47 -7.78 23.95
C GLN A 79 -22.87 -6.37 23.96
N ASN A 80 -22.66 -5.80 25.15
CA ASN A 80 -22.08 -4.46 25.31
C ASN A 80 -20.57 -4.44 25.09
N PHE A 81 -19.88 -5.57 25.17
CA PHE A 81 -18.44 -5.66 24.99
C PHE A 81 -18.00 -5.23 23.59
N SER A 82 -18.54 -5.90 22.56
CA SER A 82 -18.22 -5.56 21.15
C SER A 82 -18.61 -4.12 20.79
N LEU A 83 -19.75 -3.66 21.33
CA LEU A 83 -20.21 -2.27 21.12
C LEU A 83 -19.22 -1.26 21.72
N ALA A 84 -18.81 -1.48 22.98
CA ALA A 84 -17.88 -0.58 23.67
C ALA A 84 -16.50 -0.57 22.98
N VAL A 85 -15.99 -1.72 22.59
CA VAL A 85 -14.71 -1.84 21.84
C VAL A 85 -14.82 -1.12 20.49
N GLY A 86 -15.88 -1.36 19.74
CA GLY A 86 -16.08 -0.76 18.42
C GLY A 86 -16.18 0.78 18.49
N ILE A 87 -16.97 1.32 19.40
CA ILE A 87 -17.14 2.75 19.58
C ILE A 87 -15.84 3.40 20.08
N SER A 88 -15.17 2.83 21.08
CA SER A 88 -13.93 3.37 21.64
C SER A 88 -12.83 3.45 20.59
N ALA A 89 -12.63 2.38 19.83
CA ALA A 89 -11.65 2.35 18.73
C ALA A 89 -12.02 3.35 17.63
N ALA A 90 -13.29 3.39 17.21
CA ALA A 90 -13.76 4.28 16.15
C ALA A 90 -13.61 5.75 16.52
N LEU A 91 -14.01 6.13 17.73
CA LEU A 91 -13.86 7.50 18.22
C LEU A 91 -12.39 7.90 18.31
N THR A 92 -11.52 7.03 18.81
CA THR A 92 -10.08 7.29 18.89
C THR A 92 -9.50 7.59 17.51
N VAL A 93 -9.79 6.75 16.52
CA VAL A 93 -9.27 6.92 15.15
C VAL A 93 -9.89 8.15 14.47
N MET A 94 -11.18 8.37 14.66
CA MET A 94 -11.88 9.50 14.05
C MET A 94 -11.43 10.84 14.63
N LEU A 95 -11.27 10.94 15.95
CA LEU A 95 -10.73 12.12 16.61
C LEU A 95 -9.30 12.41 16.14
N ALA A 96 -8.44 11.39 16.06
CA ALA A 96 -7.11 11.54 15.51
C ALA A 96 -7.13 12.07 14.06
N THR A 97 -8.07 11.58 13.24
CA THR A 97 -8.25 12.06 11.87
C THR A 97 -8.65 13.53 11.82
N PHE A 98 -9.53 13.97 12.72
CA PHE A 98 -9.92 15.39 12.81
C PHE A 98 -8.75 16.30 13.21
N PHE A 99 -7.84 15.80 14.04
CA PHE A 99 -6.61 16.51 14.43
C PHE A 99 -5.46 16.32 13.44
N ASN A 100 -5.68 15.70 12.28
CA ASN A 100 -4.69 15.39 11.26
C ASN A 100 -3.54 14.49 11.77
N LEU A 101 -3.82 13.64 12.76
CA LEU A 101 -2.84 12.71 13.32
C LEU A 101 -2.96 11.33 12.64
N PRO A 102 -1.93 10.86 11.97
CA PRO A 102 -1.88 9.49 11.45
C PRO A 102 -1.69 8.51 12.61
N VAL A 103 -2.73 7.77 12.98
CA VAL A 103 -2.71 6.77 14.06
C VAL A 103 -2.90 5.36 13.51
N SER A 104 -2.52 4.35 14.29
CA SER A 104 -2.76 2.96 13.93
C SER A 104 -4.12 2.49 14.45
N THR A 105 -5.03 2.13 13.55
CA THR A 105 -6.32 1.53 13.91
C THR A 105 -6.14 0.22 14.68
N THR A 106 -5.09 -0.55 14.37
CA THR A 106 -4.74 -1.75 15.13
C THR A 106 -4.42 -1.43 16.59
N HIS A 107 -3.63 -0.38 16.86
CA HIS A 107 -3.35 0.06 18.23
C HIS A 107 -4.60 0.55 18.96
N ALA A 108 -5.45 1.32 18.28
CA ALA A 108 -6.70 1.79 18.84
C ALA A 108 -7.62 0.62 19.20
N LEU A 109 -7.70 -0.40 18.33
CA LEU A 109 -8.53 -1.58 18.55
C LEU A 109 -8.00 -2.45 19.70
N ILE A 110 -6.69 -2.68 19.77
CA ILE A 110 -6.06 -3.42 20.87
C ILE A 110 -6.22 -2.68 22.19
N GLY A 111 -6.01 -1.37 22.20
CA GLY A 111 -6.24 -0.53 23.38
C GLY A 111 -7.70 -0.57 23.86
N ALA A 112 -8.66 -0.56 22.92
CA ALA A 112 -10.07 -0.71 23.22
C ALA A 112 -10.40 -2.09 23.80
N LEU A 113 -9.89 -3.17 23.17
CA LEU A 113 -10.07 -4.56 23.67
C LEU A 113 -9.51 -4.73 25.09
N ALA A 114 -8.28 -4.25 25.31
CA ALA A 114 -7.64 -4.32 26.61
C ALA A 114 -8.34 -3.46 27.67
N GLY A 115 -8.68 -2.22 27.33
CA GLY A 115 -9.33 -1.28 28.25
C GLY A 115 -10.75 -1.71 28.65
N VAL A 116 -11.57 -2.07 27.66
CA VAL A 116 -12.94 -2.56 27.93
C VAL A 116 -12.88 -3.90 28.67
N GLY A 117 -11.98 -4.79 28.24
CA GLY A 117 -11.77 -6.09 28.89
C GLY A 117 -11.37 -5.97 30.35
N TRP A 118 -10.45 -5.05 30.66
CA TRP A 118 -10.02 -4.80 32.04
C TRP A 118 -11.17 -4.31 32.92
N ILE A 119 -11.95 -3.34 32.43
CA ILE A 119 -13.04 -2.77 33.21
C ILE A 119 -14.19 -3.77 33.39
N ALA A 120 -14.47 -4.59 32.37
CA ALA A 120 -15.60 -5.52 32.37
C ALA A 120 -15.30 -6.85 33.08
N SER A 121 -14.03 -7.18 33.30
CA SER A 121 -13.61 -8.45 33.92
C SER A 121 -13.20 -8.27 35.38
N GLU A 122 -13.78 -9.07 36.29
CA GLU A 122 -13.37 -9.12 37.70
C GLU A 122 -11.94 -9.69 37.87
N THR A 123 -11.52 -10.60 36.97
CA THR A 123 -10.21 -11.25 37.00
C THR A 123 -9.15 -10.49 36.20
N GLY A 124 -9.54 -9.38 35.53
CA GLY A 124 -8.68 -8.62 34.64
C GLY A 124 -8.46 -9.29 33.29
N ILE A 125 -7.38 -8.93 32.61
CA ILE A 125 -7.02 -9.45 31.27
C ILE A 125 -5.75 -10.30 31.36
N ASN A 126 -5.56 -11.17 30.35
CA ASN A 126 -4.34 -11.97 30.23
C ASN A 126 -3.19 -11.15 29.66
N TRP A 127 -2.32 -10.65 30.56
CA TRP A 127 -1.17 -9.81 30.21
C TRP A 127 -0.13 -10.52 29.36
N VAL A 128 0.06 -11.83 29.57
CA VAL A 128 1.02 -12.64 28.79
C VAL A 128 0.55 -12.67 27.34
N LYS A 129 -0.72 -12.97 27.11
CA LYS A 129 -1.31 -13.01 25.78
C LYS A 129 -1.33 -11.63 25.11
N LEU A 130 -1.61 -10.57 25.85
CA LEU A 130 -1.51 -9.20 25.35
C LEU A 130 -0.09 -8.88 24.85
N SER A 131 0.93 -9.33 25.61
CA SER A 131 2.33 -9.11 25.25
C SER A 131 2.74 -9.91 24.02
N GLU A 132 2.47 -11.21 24.00
CA GLU A 132 2.96 -12.11 22.95
C GLU A 132 2.22 -11.95 21.62
N GLU A 133 0.89 -11.83 21.64
CA GLU A 133 0.09 -11.77 20.41
C GLU A 133 -0.04 -10.36 19.84
N PHE A 134 0.14 -9.32 20.67
CA PHE A 134 -0.09 -7.95 20.24
C PHE A 134 1.16 -7.07 20.37
N PHE A 135 1.74 -6.90 21.57
CA PHE A 135 2.85 -5.96 21.72
C PHE A 135 4.12 -6.42 21.01
N LEU A 136 4.47 -7.70 21.07
CA LEU A 136 5.68 -8.22 20.45
C LEU A 136 5.65 -8.05 18.91
N PRO A 137 4.58 -8.42 18.18
CA PRO A 137 4.48 -8.15 16.75
C PRO A 137 4.43 -6.66 16.40
N LEU A 138 3.78 -5.83 17.22
CA LEU A 138 3.65 -4.39 16.99
C LEU A 138 4.98 -3.64 17.11
N ILE A 139 5.85 -4.05 18.04
CA ILE A 139 7.19 -3.48 18.21
C ILE A 139 8.17 -4.14 17.24
N GLY A 140 8.06 -5.45 17.07
CA GLY A 140 8.94 -6.24 16.21
C GLY A 140 8.82 -5.85 14.72
N GLY A 141 7.61 -5.59 14.23
CA GLY A 141 7.36 -5.20 12.85
C GLY A 141 8.16 -3.98 12.39
N PRO A 142 8.05 -2.82 13.07
CA PRO A 142 8.86 -1.64 12.77
C PRO A 142 10.36 -1.89 12.87
N LEU A 143 10.84 -2.61 13.90
CA LEU A 143 12.26 -2.90 14.07
C LEU A 143 12.82 -3.75 12.93
N ILE A 144 12.09 -4.79 12.52
CA ILE A 144 12.44 -5.63 11.37
C ILE A 144 12.44 -4.79 10.09
N SER A 145 11.44 -3.93 9.89
CA SER A 145 11.34 -3.06 8.71
C SER A 145 12.52 -2.08 8.62
N ILE A 146 12.94 -1.50 9.75
CA ILE A 146 14.11 -0.63 9.82
C ILE A 146 15.39 -1.43 9.50
N ALA A 147 15.58 -2.62 10.08
CA ALA A 147 16.72 -3.47 9.80
C ALA A 147 16.81 -3.82 8.30
N PHE A 148 15.70 -4.20 7.67
CA PHE A 148 15.63 -4.45 6.24
C PHE A 148 15.98 -3.20 5.42
N ALA A 149 15.49 -2.01 5.81
CA ALA A 149 15.80 -0.77 5.12
C ALA A 149 17.30 -0.45 5.16
N PHE A 150 17.97 -0.67 6.31
CA PHE A 150 19.42 -0.49 6.45
C PHE A 150 20.24 -1.44 5.56
N ILE A 151 19.72 -2.62 5.24
CA ILE A 151 20.40 -3.59 4.37
C ILE A 151 20.09 -3.30 2.90
N ILE A 152 18.82 -3.11 2.58
CA ILE A 152 18.33 -3.03 1.20
C ILE A 152 18.74 -1.72 0.55
N TYR A 153 18.67 -0.59 1.25
CA TYR A 153 19.00 0.72 0.69
C TYR A 153 20.45 0.82 0.19
N PRO A 154 21.50 0.49 0.98
CA PRO A 154 22.87 0.56 0.49
C PRO A 154 23.15 -0.50 -0.59
N LEU A 155 22.47 -1.65 -0.57
CA LEU A 155 22.58 -2.66 -1.63
C LEU A 155 22.11 -2.10 -2.97
N PHE A 156 20.90 -1.53 -3.02
CA PHE A 156 20.37 -0.92 -4.24
C PHE A 156 21.19 0.30 -4.68
N LYS A 157 21.70 1.11 -3.74
CA LYS A 157 22.58 2.22 -4.04
C LYS A 157 23.85 1.74 -4.74
N ARG A 158 24.52 0.72 -4.20
CA ARG A 158 25.73 0.13 -4.81
C ARG A 158 25.45 -0.48 -6.18
N LEU A 159 24.35 -1.21 -6.34
CA LEU A 159 23.93 -1.76 -7.62
C LEU A 159 23.71 -0.66 -8.66
N ARG A 160 23.04 0.43 -8.29
CA ARG A 160 22.83 1.58 -9.17
C ARG A 160 24.16 2.20 -9.62
N GLU A 161 25.09 2.40 -8.67
CA GLU A 161 26.41 2.96 -8.94
C GLU A 161 27.25 2.01 -9.84
N PHE A 162 27.20 0.71 -9.54
CA PHE A 162 27.91 -0.31 -10.34
C PHE A 162 27.41 -0.35 -11.80
N PHE A 163 26.09 -0.32 -12.00
CA PHE A 163 25.51 -0.31 -13.34
C PHE A 163 25.45 1.08 -13.97
N LYS A 164 25.94 2.12 -13.29
CA LYS A 164 25.92 3.53 -13.76
C LYS A 164 24.53 3.97 -14.22
N ILE A 165 23.48 3.57 -13.47
CA ILE A 165 22.10 3.91 -13.80
C ILE A 165 21.82 5.33 -13.30
N GLU A 166 21.59 6.26 -14.22
CA GLU A 166 21.17 7.63 -13.97
C GLU A 166 19.67 7.81 -14.33
N GLN A 167 19.09 8.95 -13.94
CA GLN A 167 17.67 9.22 -14.23
C GLN A 167 17.36 9.25 -15.73
N GLU A 168 18.32 9.65 -16.54
CA GLU A 168 18.20 9.72 -18.00
C GLU A 168 18.62 8.44 -18.71
N THR A 169 19.08 7.42 -17.98
CA THR A 169 19.41 6.12 -18.56
C THR A 169 18.18 5.51 -19.19
N CYS A 170 18.29 5.12 -20.44
CA CYS A 170 17.23 4.51 -21.23
C CYS A 170 17.70 3.19 -21.85
N PHE A 171 16.84 2.18 -21.79
CA PHE A 171 16.99 1.00 -22.61
C PHE A 171 16.32 1.27 -23.95
N CYS A 172 17.12 1.40 -24.99
CA CYS A 172 16.66 1.77 -26.32
C CYS A 172 16.78 0.59 -27.27
N LEU A 173 15.69 0.31 -27.95
CA LEU A 173 15.65 -0.64 -29.06
C LEU A 173 15.31 0.14 -30.33
N GLY A 174 16.18 0.10 -31.31
CA GLY A 174 15.95 0.85 -32.54
C GLY A 174 16.85 0.37 -33.67
N LYS A 175 16.64 0.96 -34.84
CA LYS A 175 17.42 0.69 -36.02
C LYS A 175 18.59 1.66 -36.08
N LYS A 176 19.82 1.16 -35.90
CA LYS A 176 21.03 1.97 -35.96
C LYS A 176 21.30 2.41 -37.39
N VAL A 177 21.48 3.70 -37.61
CA VAL A 177 21.94 4.24 -38.89
C VAL A 177 23.47 4.21 -38.89
N ILE A 178 24.03 3.37 -39.71
CA ILE A 178 25.48 3.35 -39.97
C ILE A 178 25.69 4.22 -41.20
N ALA A 179 26.10 5.46 -40.99
CA ALA A 179 26.61 6.30 -42.09
C ALA A 179 28.05 5.83 -42.45
N THR A 180 28.19 5.10 -43.54
CA THR A 180 29.53 4.90 -44.12
C THR A 180 29.93 6.18 -44.79
N VAL A 181 30.95 6.82 -44.23
CA VAL A 181 31.55 7.99 -44.88
C VAL A 181 32.41 7.44 -46.06
N PRO A 182 32.03 7.75 -47.31
CA PRO A 182 32.85 7.28 -48.46
C PRO A 182 34.22 7.90 -48.38
N LYS A 183 35.27 7.12 -48.65
CA LYS A 183 36.67 7.58 -48.69
C LYS A 183 36.97 8.58 -49.81
N HIS A 184 36.04 8.79 -50.70
CA HIS A 184 36.14 9.74 -51.80
C HIS A 184 34.89 10.65 -51.78
N VAL A 185 35.08 11.92 -52.11
CA VAL A 185 33.92 12.86 -52.23
C VAL A 185 33.13 12.47 -53.46
N PRO A 186 31.91 11.86 -53.31
CA PRO A 186 31.17 11.38 -54.45
C PRO A 186 30.60 12.55 -55.28
N THR A 187 30.53 12.37 -56.57
CA THR A 187 29.74 13.26 -57.43
C THR A 187 28.24 13.22 -57.05
N LYS A 188 27.51 14.28 -57.36
CA LYS A 188 26.09 14.41 -56.97
C LYS A 188 25.21 13.23 -57.36
N GLU A 189 25.55 12.52 -58.44
CA GLU A 189 24.83 11.34 -58.93
C GLU A 189 25.17 10.05 -58.18
N GLU A 190 26.39 9.86 -57.78
CA GLU A 190 26.84 8.72 -56.92
C GLU A 190 26.26 8.85 -55.49
N PHE A 191 26.06 10.08 -54.98
CA PHE A 191 25.49 10.29 -53.67
C PHE A 191 24.03 9.83 -53.61
N VAL A 192 23.26 10.02 -54.67
CA VAL A 192 21.84 9.61 -54.73
C VAL A 192 21.68 8.09 -54.90
N ASN A 193 22.59 7.44 -55.63
CA ASN A 193 22.48 6.00 -55.93
C ASN A 193 23.07 5.09 -54.81
N ASN A 194 24.04 5.60 -54.03
CA ASN A 194 24.67 4.82 -52.95
C ASN A 194 23.96 4.97 -51.60
N PHE A 195 22.87 5.78 -51.49
CA PHE A 195 22.05 5.88 -50.28
C PHE A 195 21.12 4.71 -50.04
N SER A 196 21.08 3.72 -50.93
CA SER A 196 20.11 2.62 -50.91
C SER A 196 20.55 1.34 -50.15
N GLU A 197 21.78 1.25 -49.66
CA GLU A 197 22.23 0.07 -48.87
C GLU A 197 22.66 0.42 -47.46
N PHE A 198 21.68 0.88 -46.66
CA PHE A 198 21.86 0.87 -45.21
C PHE A 198 21.36 -0.47 -44.65
N SER A 199 22.27 -1.33 -44.24
CA SER A 199 21.91 -2.50 -43.45
C SER A 199 21.48 -2.03 -42.06
N VAL A 200 20.17 -2.08 -41.82
CA VAL A 200 19.56 -1.61 -40.58
C VAL A 200 19.40 -2.82 -39.68
N LEU A 201 20.36 -3.06 -38.80
CA LEU A 201 20.23 -4.10 -37.78
C LEU A 201 19.56 -3.55 -36.53
N PRO A 202 18.57 -4.25 -35.97
CA PRO A 202 18.03 -3.88 -34.67
C PRO A 202 19.11 -4.07 -33.62
N GLU A 203 19.45 -3.03 -32.88
CA GLU A 203 20.41 -3.08 -31.79
C GLU A 203 19.77 -2.55 -30.50
N ALA A 204 20.06 -3.22 -29.39
CA ALA A 204 19.61 -2.80 -28.07
C ALA A 204 20.77 -2.16 -27.32
N ILE A 205 20.59 -0.92 -26.87
CA ILE A 205 21.63 -0.15 -26.17
C ILE A 205 21.08 0.45 -24.89
N ILE A 206 21.89 0.45 -23.83
CA ILE A 206 21.63 1.15 -22.57
C ILE A 206 22.48 2.42 -22.57
N LYS A 207 21.88 3.57 -22.85
CA LYS A 207 22.51 4.89 -22.89
C LYS A 207 21.51 5.98 -22.45
N SER A 208 21.94 7.25 -22.43
CA SER A 208 21.03 8.36 -22.17
C SER A 208 19.99 8.48 -23.30
N GLN A 209 18.80 8.96 -22.96
CA GLN A 209 17.70 9.14 -23.92
C GLN A 209 18.09 10.04 -25.09
N ILE A 210 18.91 11.08 -24.84
CA ILE A 210 19.43 12.00 -25.86
C ILE A 210 20.32 11.23 -26.83
N TYR A 211 21.23 10.42 -26.33
CA TYR A 211 22.14 9.61 -27.15
C TYR A 211 21.38 8.63 -28.05
N CYS A 212 20.33 7.98 -27.53
CA CYS A 212 19.50 7.07 -28.32
C CYS A 212 18.78 7.79 -29.48
N ARG A 213 18.35 9.03 -29.29
CA ARG A 213 17.71 9.85 -30.35
C ARG A 213 18.68 10.20 -31.48
N PHE A 214 19.96 10.39 -31.18
CA PHE A 214 20.98 10.64 -32.19
C PHE A 214 21.42 9.40 -32.95
N LEU A 215 21.39 8.23 -32.28
CA LEU A 215 21.90 7.00 -32.86
C LEU A 215 20.91 6.28 -33.78
N TYR A 216 19.61 6.43 -33.50
CA TYR A 216 18.57 5.71 -34.22
C TYR A 216 17.72 6.63 -35.10
N SER A 217 17.40 6.17 -36.31
CA SER A 217 16.41 6.82 -37.17
C SER A 217 15.06 6.10 -37.07
N GLY A 218 13.96 6.85 -37.12
CA GLY A 218 12.62 6.30 -37.09
C GLY A 218 12.04 6.07 -35.68
N HIS A 219 11.16 5.08 -35.51
CA HIS A 219 10.54 4.78 -34.24
C HIS A 219 11.52 4.11 -33.27
N ILE A 220 11.84 4.78 -32.18
CA ILE A 220 12.66 4.25 -31.07
C ILE A 220 11.70 3.80 -29.97
N VAL A 221 11.73 2.49 -29.65
CA VAL A 221 11.09 1.98 -28.45
C VAL A 221 12.09 2.12 -27.32
N GLY A 222 11.87 3.07 -26.41
CA GLY A 222 12.75 3.32 -25.27
C GLY A 222 11.99 3.34 -23.96
N ILE A 223 12.46 2.56 -22.98
CA ILE A 223 11.95 2.58 -21.61
C ILE A 223 13.00 3.27 -20.74
N SER A 224 12.70 4.48 -20.26
CA SER A 224 13.63 5.20 -19.38
C SER A 224 13.63 4.57 -17.97
N ALA A 225 14.79 4.61 -17.30
CA ALA A 225 14.94 4.18 -15.92
C ALA A 225 13.92 4.86 -15.00
N ARG A 226 13.61 6.13 -15.25
CA ARG A 226 12.59 6.87 -14.52
C ARG A 226 11.21 6.21 -14.62
N LYS A 227 10.76 5.82 -15.81
CA LYS A 227 9.46 5.14 -15.98
C LYS A 227 9.40 3.80 -15.25
N ILE A 228 10.51 3.06 -15.25
CA ILE A 228 10.60 1.80 -14.50
C ILE A 228 10.51 2.05 -13.01
N LEU A 229 11.24 3.05 -12.49
CA LEU A 229 11.21 3.43 -11.08
C LEU A 229 9.82 3.92 -10.65
N ASP A 230 9.18 4.76 -11.46
CA ASP A 230 7.81 5.20 -11.20
C ASP A 230 6.83 4.02 -11.16
N ALA A 231 6.93 3.08 -12.09
CA ALA A 231 6.10 1.88 -12.12
C ALA A 231 6.34 0.99 -10.89
N LEU A 232 7.60 0.79 -10.48
CA LEU A 232 7.95 0.05 -9.26
C LEU A 232 7.43 0.76 -8.00
N HIS A 233 7.45 2.10 -7.98
CA HIS A 233 6.90 2.87 -6.88
C HIS A 233 5.37 2.71 -6.79
N TYR A 234 4.66 2.74 -7.92
CA TYR A 234 3.22 2.44 -7.96
C TYR A 234 2.92 1.01 -7.49
N LEU A 235 3.67 0.02 -7.96
CA LEU A 235 3.49 -1.37 -7.56
C LEU A 235 3.74 -1.56 -6.07
N SER A 236 4.87 -1.07 -5.55
CA SER A 236 5.21 -1.23 -4.13
C SER A 236 4.19 -0.54 -3.22
N SER A 237 3.76 0.67 -3.54
CA SER A 237 2.71 1.37 -2.80
C SER A 237 1.36 0.64 -2.88
N GLY A 238 1.03 0.07 -4.04
CA GLY A 238 -0.14 -0.78 -4.22
C GLY A 238 -0.11 -2.03 -3.35
N PHE A 239 1.03 -2.71 -3.25
CA PHE A 239 1.23 -3.85 -2.36
C PHE A 239 1.04 -3.48 -0.88
N VAL A 240 1.55 -2.32 -0.45
CA VAL A 240 1.35 -1.83 0.92
C VAL A 240 -0.14 -1.60 1.19
N CYS A 241 -0.87 -0.97 0.26
CA CYS A 241 -2.30 -0.73 0.41
C CYS A 241 -3.12 -2.03 0.39
N PHE A 242 -2.76 -2.98 -0.50
CA PHE A 242 -3.35 -4.31 -0.56
C PHE A 242 -3.14 -5.07 0.77
N ALA A 243 -1.90 -5.14 1.25
CA ALA A 243 -1.58 -5.81 2.52
C ALA A 243 -2.34 -5.20 3.69
N ARG A 244 -2.54 -3.87 3.67
CA ARG A 244 -3.32 -3.18 4.67
C ARG A 244 -4.80 -3.57 4.61
N GLY A 245 -5.44 -3.56 3.43
CA GLY A 245 -6.82 -4.01 3.27
C GLY A 245 -7.02 -5.45 3.74
N LEU A 246 -6.09 -6.34 3.37
CA LEU A 246 -6.05 -7.73 3.81
C LEU A 246 -5.95 -7.88 5.35
N ASN A 247 -5.21 -6.98 6.00
CA ASN A 247 -4.92 -7.03 7.43
C ASN A 247 -6.00 -6.34 8.29
N ASP A 248 -6.55 -5.20 7.85
CA ASP A 248 -7.44 -4.38 8.68
C ASP A 248 -8.90 -4.83 8.58
N THR A 249 -9.34 -5.28 7.40
CA THR A 249 -10.72 -5.76 7.19
C THR A 249 -11.11 -6.88 8.17
N PRO A 250 -10.33 -7.96 8.34
CA PRO A 250 -10.69 -9.04 9.24
C PRO A 250 -10.69 -8.65 10.72
N LYS A 251 -9.81 -7.73 11.14
CA LYS A 251 -9.77 -7.22 12.52
C LYS A 251 -11.06 -6.51 12.91
N ILE A 252 -11.58 -5.68 12.01
CA ILE A 252 -12.83 -4.96 12.21
C ILE A 252 -14.02 -5.92 12.09
N THR A 253 -13.97 -6.85 11.13
CA THR A 253 -15.01 -7.88 10.97
C THR A 253 -15.12 -8.77 12.21
N ALA A 254 -14.02 -9.03 12.92
CA ALA A 254 -14.01 -9.81 14.15
C ALA A 254 -15.01 -9.28 15.19
N LEU A 255 -15.20 -7.96 15.30
CA LEU A 255 -16.17 -7.35 16.21
C LEU A 255 -17.62 -7.68 15.83
N LEU A 256 -17.92 -7.77 14.53
CA LEU A 256 -19.26 -8.16 14.05
C LEU A 256 -19.60 -9.60 14.39
N LEU A 257 -18.60 -10.49 14.37
CA LEU A 257 -18.79 -11.91 14.65
C LEU A 257 -19.04 -12.18 16.12
N ILE A 258 -18.56 -11.35 17.04
CA ILE A 258 -18.80 -11.48 18.48
C ILE A 258 -20.26 -11.14 18.79
N GLY A 259 -20.77 -10.06 18.22
CA GLY A 259 -22.05 -9.48 18.62
C GLY A 259 -23.25 -9.84 17.75
N SER A 260 -23.05 -10.49 16.60
CA SER A 260 -24.14 -10.82 15.68
C SER A 260 -23.87 -12.14 14.95
N ARG A 261 -24.94 -12.88 14.64
CA ARG A 261 -24.90 -14.05 13.75
C ARG A 261 -24.93 -13.61 12.28
N SER A 262 -24.09 -12.64 11.91
CA SER A 262 -24.04 -12.13 10.53
C SER A 262 -23.25 -13.10 9.63
N ASP A 263 -23.62 -13.11 8.35
CA ASP A 263 -22.86 -13.82 7.32
C ASP A 263 -21.44 -13.24 7.24
N LEU A 264 -20.43 -14.11 7.32
CA LEU A 264 -19.03 -13.73 7.33
C LEU A 264 -18.64 -12.98 6.05
N ASN A 265 -19.06 -13.50 4.90
CA ASN A 265 -18.67 -12.94 3.61
C ASN A 265 -19.29 -11.55 3.43
N LEU A 266 -20.57 -11.40 3.77
CA LEU A 266 -21.25 -10.11 3.73
C LEU A 266 -20.60 -9.10 4.68
N SER A 267 -20.24 -9.53 5.89
CA SER A 267 -19.57 -8.68 6.89
C SER A 267 -18.23 -8.16 6.39
N ILE A 268 -17.38 -9.01 5.79
CA ILE A 268 -16.09 -8.61 5.21
C ILE A 268 -16.29 -7.63 4.06
N LEU A 269 -17.24 -7.87 3.17
CA LEU A 269 -17.53 -6.97 2.03
C LEU A 269 -18.03 -5.61 2.50
N LEU A 270 -18.91 -5.57 3.49
CA LEU A 270 -19.41 -4.31 4.06
C LEU A 270 -18.31 -3.52 4.77
N VAL A 271 -17.50 -4.19 5.59
CA VAL A 271 -16.35 -3.55 6.24
C VAL A 271 -15.39 -2.99 5.19
N GLY A 272 -15.03 -3.75 4.16
CA GLY A 272 -14.20 -3.29 3.05
C GLY A 272 -14.81 -2.08 2.33
N ALA A 273 -16.12 -2.10 2.06
CA ALA A 273 -16.82 -0.97 1.43
C ALA A 273 -16.77 0.30 2.30
N PHE A 274 -16.97 0.18 3.62
CA PHE A 274 -16.91 1.33 4.51
C PHE A 274 -15.48 1.86 4.70
N ILE A 275 -14.46 1.01 4.66
CA ILE A 275 -13.05 1.44 4.59
C ILE A 275 -12.82 2.28 3.33
N MET A 276 -13.30 1.84 2.16
CA MET A 276 -13.18 2.60 0.92
C MET A 276 -13.89 3.95 0.99
N ILE A 277 -15.14 3.97 1.48
CA ILE A 277 -15.94 5.20 1.60
C ILE A 277 -15.23 6.19 2.53
N GLY A 278 -14.77 5.76 3.70
CA GLY A 278 -14.02 6.60 4.63
C GLY A 278 -12.77 7.21 4.00
N GLY A 279 -12.01 6.38 3.27
CA GLY A 279 -10.82 6.82 2.55
C GLY A 279 -11.11 7.85 1.46
N LEU A 280 -12.16 7.63 0.66
CA LEU A 280 -12.54 8.55 -0.41
C LEU A 280 -12.99 9.92 0.12
N ILE A 281 -13.69 9.96 1.27
CA ILE A 281 -14.28 11.19 1.79
C ILE A 281 -13.29 11.99 2.65
N HIS A 282 -12.54 11.35 3.56
CA HIS A 282 -11.80 12.07 4.60
C HIS A 282 -10.28 11.91 4.58
N SER A 283 -9.69 11.13 3.65
CA SER A 283 -8.23 10.90 3.64
C SER A 283 -7.38 12.12 3.26
N LYS A 284 -7.99 13.20 2.73
CA LYS A 284 -7.26 14.38 2.26
C LYS A 284 -6.43 15.03 3.36
N ARG A 285 -6.98 15.15 4.58
CA ARG A 285 -6.27 15.75 5.72
C ARG A 285 -5.00 14.99 6.09
N ILE A 286 -5.09 13.66 6.13
CA ILE A 286 -3.93 12.80 6.40
C ILE A 286 -2.94 12.85 5.24
N ALA A 287 -3.42 12.92 4.00
CA ALA A 287 -2.58 13.07 2.82
C ALA A 287 -1.71 14.33 2.88
N GLU A 288 -2.29 15.47 3.29
CA GLU A 288 -1.57 16.75 3.42
C GLU A 288 -0.56 16.75 4.58
N THR A 289 -0.77 15.93 5.61
CA THR A 289 0.18 15.82 6.73
C THR A 289 1.36 14.91 6.39
N MET A 290 1.15 13.87 5.59
CA MET A 290 2.15 12.85 5.30
C MET A 290 2.90 13.05 3.97
N GLY A 291 2.37 13.82 3.02
CA GLY A 291 2.94 14.10 1.70
C GLY A 291 3.56 15.47 1.64
#